data_05f60276acc2747d89fecf37aa6817b5
#
_entry.id   05f60276acc2747d89fecf37aa6817b5
#
_cell.length_a   1.000
_cell.length_b   1.000
_cell.length_c   1.000
_cell.angle_alpha   90.00
_cell.angle_beta   90.00
_cell.angle_gamma   90.00
#
_symmetry.space_group_name_H-M   'P 1'
#
loop_
_entity.id
_entity.type
_entity.pdbx_description
1 polymer ?
#
loop_
_entity_poly.entity_id
_entity_poly.type
_entity_poly.pdbx_seq_one_letter_code
_entity_poly.pdbx_strand_id
1 'polypeptide(L)'
;MSFTHLRIARPVTHLEHAFRMYAEGLGLHKIADFSDHDGFSGIMMGRKDLPWHIELTLCHHHPVRPAQTAEDLLVLYYPERDEWQRACAKMELAGFTPVSSFNPYWDVSGRTFADDDSYRVVLQNRSWSSV
;
A
#
# COMPACT_ATOMS: atom_id res chain seq x y z
N MET A 1 -3.97 27.30 6.11
CA MET A 1 -3.59 25.92 5.90
C MET A 1 -4.54 24.98 6.58
N SER A 2 -4.81 23.91 6.02
CA SER A 2 -5.90 23.08 6.45
C SER A 2 -5.42 21.77 7.04
N PHE A 3 -5.48 20.67 6.31
CA PHE A 3 -5.16 19.37 6.89
C PHE A 3 -3.63 19.18 6.96
N THR A 4 -3.20 18.38 7.94
CA THR A 4 -1.78 18.13 8.20
C THR A 4 -1.39 16.68 8.05
N HIS A 5 -2.36 15.80 7.84
CA HIS A 5 -2.11 14.37 7.77
C HIS A 5 -3.16 13.70 6.90
N LEU A 6 -2.79 12.64 6.21
CA LEU A 6 -3.67 11.85 5.34
C LEU A 6 -3.73 10.41 5.84
N ARG A 7 -4.93 9.90 6.01
CA ARG A 7 -5.16 8.47 6.24
C ARG A 7 -5.89 7.90 5.03
N ILE A 8 -5.41 6.76 4.55
CA ILE A 8 -6.13 5.97 3.57
C ILE A 8 -6.63 4.73 4.28
N ALA A 9 -7.94 4.54 4.36
CA ALA A 9 -8.55 3.39 5.03
C ALA A 9 -9.07 2.40 3.99
N ARG A 10 -8.78 1.11 4.18
CA ARG A 10 -9.13 0.06 3.23
C ARG A 10 -9.62 -1.19 3.93
N PRO A 11 -10.72 -1.80 3.46
CA PRO A 11 -11.09 -3.13 3.92
C PRO A 11 -10.15 -4.17 3.31
N VAL A 12 -9.81 -5.19 4.11
CA VAL A 12 -8.98 -6.31 3.65
C VAL A 12 -9.63 -7.63 4.05
N THR A 13 -9.22 -8.71 3.40
CA THR A 13 -9.75 -10.04 3.68
C THR A 13 -9.05 -10.67 4.87
N HIS A 14 -7.72 -10.54 4.97
CA HIS A 14 -6.91 -11.12 6.03
C HIS A 14 -6.03 -10.04 6.64
N LEU A 15 -6.42 -9.54 7.80
CA LEU A 15 -5.82 -8.34 8.39
C LEU A 15 -4.32 -8.48 8.68
N GLU A 16 -3.93 -9.52 9.44
CA GLU A 16 -2.53 -9.71 9.80
C GLU A 16 -1.65 -10.02 8.58
N HIS A 17 -2.16 -10.81 7.66
CA HIS A 17 -1.42 -11.16 6.45
C HIS A 17 -1.20 -9.92 5.58
N ALA A 18 -2.24 -9.12 5.38
CA ALA A 18 -2.15 -7.88 4.61
C ALA A 18 -1.15 -6.93 5.24
N PHE A 19 -1.20 -6.77 6.57
CA PHE A 19 -0.24 -5.92 7.27
C PHE A 19 1.21 -6.39 7.01
N ARG A 20 1.47 -7.70 7.15
CA ARG A 20 2.83 -8.21 6.95
C ARG A 20 3.35 -7.96 5.54
N MET A 21 2.50 -8.09 4.53
CA MET A 21 2.90 -7.79 3.15
C MET A 21 3.43 -6.36 3.01
N TYR A 22 2.68 -5.39 3.54
CA TYR A 22 3.08 -3.99 3.45
C TYR A 22 4.26 -3.65 4.35
N ALA A 23 4.32 -4.24 5.54
CA ALA A 23 5.44 -4.03 6.45
C ALA A 23 6.74 -4.55 5.84
N GLU A 24 6.73 -5.76 5.29
CA GLU A 24 7.91 -6.37 4.69
C GLU A 24 8.23 -5.78 3.32
N GLY A 25 7.21 -5.51 2.51
CA GLY A 25 7.41 -5.00 1.16
C GLY A 25 7.79 -3.54 1.09
N LEU A 26 7.16 -2.70 1.90
CA LEU A 26 7.37 -1.25 1.86
C LEU A 26 8.12 -0.69 3.08
N GLY A 27 8.43 -1.52 4.06
CA GLY A 27 9.11 -1.04 5.26
C GLY A 27 8.23 -0.19 6.15
N LEU A 28 6.91 -0.38 6.11
CA LEU A 28 6.00 0.34 6.98
C LEU A 28 5.91 -0.32 8.35
N HIS A 29 5.68 0.47 9.39
CA HIS A 29 5.59 0.00 10.76
C HIS A 29 4.16 0.06 11.26
N LYS A 30 3.81 -0.82 12.18
CA LYS A 30 2.53 -0.70 12.88
C LYS A 30 2.63 0.49 13.84
N ILE A 31 1.80 1.52 13.61
CA ILE A 31 1.79 2.71 14.44
C ILE A 31 0.63 2.69 15.44
N ALA A 32 -0.41 1.90 15.18
CA ALA A 32 -1.52 1.70 16.09
C ALA A 32 -2.33 0.51 15.63
N ASP A 33 -3.14 -0.05 16.51
CA ASP A 33 -4.12 -1.07 16.16
C ASP A 33 -5.29 -1.04 17.14
N PHE A 34 -6.35 -1.74 16.78
CA PHE A 34 -7.47 -1.98 17.66
C PHE A 34 -8.13 -3.30 17.26
N SER A 35 -8.80 -3.93 18.23
CA SER A 35 -9.44 -5.22 18.01
C SER A 35 -10.88 -5.17 18.52
N ASP A 36 -11.78 -5.63 17.68
CA ASP A 36 -13.20 -5.85 18.04
C ASP A 36 -13.85 -4.64 18.69
N HIS A 37 -13.57 -3.45 18.16
CA HIS A 37 -14.22 -2.23 18.60
C HIS A 37 -15.48 -2.02 17.73
N ASP A 38 -16.65 -2.18 18.31
CA ASP A 38 -17.94 -2.13 17.60
C ASP A 38 -17.97 -3.08 16.39
N GLY A 39 -17.33 -4.24 16.51
CA GLY A 39 -17.28 -5.23 15.44
C GLY A 39 -16.18 -5.01 14.42
N PHE A 40 -15.32 -4.01 14.61
CA PHE A 40 -14.20 -3.71 13.71
C PHE A 40 -12.86 -4.00 14.36
N SER A 41 -11.92 -4.47 13.55
CA SER A 41 -10.51 -4.50 13.90
C SER A 41 -9.74 -3.72 12.85
N GLY A 42 -8.59 -3.19 13.23
CA GLY A 42 -7.78 -2.43 12.29
C GLY A 42 -6.32 -2.36 12.69
N ILE A 43 -5.47 -2.18 11.68
CA ILE A 43 -4.03 -1.95 11.85
C ILE A 43 -3.68 -0.71 11.07
N MET A 44 -3.06 0.26 11.74
CA MET A 44 -2.53 1.46 11.09
C MET A 44 -1.05 1.28 10.89
N MET A 45 -0.58 1.53 9.67
CA MET A 45 0.82 1.34 9.30
C MET A 45 1.36 2.57 8.60
N GLY A 46 2.59 2.94 8.94
CA GLY A 46 3.24 4.12 8.41
C GLY A 46 4.65 4.26 8.93
N ARG A 47 5.19 5.47 8.85
CA ARG A 47 6.47 5.84 9.43
C ARG A 47 6.37 7.23 10.03
N LYS A 48 7.19 7.50 11.05
CA LYS A 48 7.15 8.80 11.76
C LYS A 48 7.48 9.99 10.85
N ASP A 49 8.28 9.75 9.82
CA ASP A 49 8.73 10.79 8.89
C ASP A 49 7.73 11.07 7.76
N LEU A 50 6.61 10.37 7.71
CA LEU A 50 5.64 10.52 6.64
C LEU A 50 4.37 11.20 7.15
N PRO A 51 3.83 12.16 6.39
CA PRO A 51 2.57 12.84 6.74
C PRO A 51 1.34 12.06 6.29
N TRP A 52 1.45 10.74 6.14
CA TRP A 52 0.35 9.87 5.75
C TRP A 52 0.52 8.49 6.36
N HIS A 53 -0.57 7.77 6.49
CA HIS A 53 -0.53 6.36 6.84
C HIS A 53 -1.73 5.62 6.23
N ILE A 54 -1.66 4.31 6.27
CA ILE A 54 -2.70 3.42 5.75
C ILE A 54 -3.31 2.67 6.92
N GLU A 55 -4.64 2.62 6.95
CA GLU A 55 -5.38 1.80 7.90
C GLU A 55 -6.01 0.63 7.15
N LEU A 56 -5.70 -0.58 7.58
CA LEU A 56 -6.32 -1.80 7.10
C LEU A 56 -7.45 -2.17 8.08
N THR A 57 -8.64 -2.42 7.56
CA THR A 57 -9.81 -2.67 8.40
C THR A 57 -10.47 -4.00 8.09
N LEU A 58 -11.13 -4.56 9.10
CA LEU A 58 -11.94 -5.76 8.96
C LEU A 58 -13.18 -5.61 9.83
N CYS A 59 -14.36 -5.69 9.23
CA CYS A 59 -15.62 -5.73 9.97
C CYS A 59 -16.01 -7.20 10.14
N HIS A 60 -16.07 -7.66 11.40
CA HIS A 60 -16.30 -9.08 11.69
C HIS A 60 -17.72 -9.54 11.37
N HIS A 61 -18.71 -8.66 11.56
CA HIS A 61 -20.12 -9.03 11.36
C HIS A 61 -20.59 -8.82 9.92
N HIS A 62 -19.99 -7.87 9.22
CA HIS A 62 -20.33 -7.56 7.84
C HIS A 62 -19.06 -7.29 7.05
N PRO A 63 -18.29 -8.36 6.72
CA PRO A 63 -17.05 -8.17 5.97
C PRO A 63 -17.32 -7.42 4.67
N VAL A 64 -16.55 -6.36 4.45
CA VAL A 64 -16.63 -5.55 3.24
C VAL A 64 -15.62 -6.08 2.24
N ARG A 65 -16.09 -6.51 1.08
CA ARG A 65 -15.22 -7.02 0.04
C ARG A 65 -14.44 -5.87 -0.60
N PRO A 66 -13.10 -6.00 -0.73
CA PRO A 66 -12.34 -5.05 -1.54
C PRO A 66 -12.93 -4.92 -2.94
N ALA A 67 -13.10 -3.69 -3.42
CA ALA A 67 -13.77 -3.42 -4.70
C ALA A 67 -13.01 -2.37 -5.51
N GLN A 68 -11.69 -2.43 -5.48
CA GLN A 68 -10.81 -1.53 -6.22
C GLN A 68 -10.78 -1.88 -7.71
N THR A 69 -10.30 -0.94 -8.51
CA THR A 69 -10.08 -1.15 -9.93
C THR A 69 -8.58 -1.16 -10.24
N ALA A 70 -8.25 -1.51 -11.49
CA ALA A 70 -6.85 -1.49 -11.94
C ALA A 70 -6.25 -0.08 -12.01
N GLU A 71 -7.08 0.96 -11.87
CA GLU A 71 -6.64 2.34 -11.86
C GLU A 71 -6.60 2.95 -10.45
N ASP A 72 -6.98 2.21 -9.42
CA ASP A 72 -6.82 2.65 -8.04
C ASP A 72 -5.42 2.28 -7.58
N LEU A 73 -4.53 3.25 -7.54
CA LEU A 73 -3.10 3.03 -7.36
C LEU A 73 -2.56 3.82 -6.19
N LEU A 74 -1.67 3.19 -5.42
CA LEU A 74 -0.71 3.90 -4.59
C LEU A 74 0.56 4.02 -5.41
N VAL A 75 1.04 5.23 -5.63
CA VAL A 75 2.25 5.44 -6.42
C VAL A 75 3.33 6.01 -5.53
N LEU A 76 4.43 5.29 -5.40
CA LEU A 76 5.56 5.67 -4.57
C LEU A 76 6.75 5.98 -5.46
N TYR A 77 7.43 7.09 -5.19
CA TYR A 77 8.53 7.57 -6.02
C TYR A 77 9.88 7.23 -5.40
N TYR A 78 10.70 6.53 -6.17
CA TYR A 78 12.06 6.12 -5.80
C TYR A 78 13.03 6.70 -6.82
N PRO A 79 13.65 7.85 -6.55
CA PRO A 79 14.55 8.48 -7.54
C PRO A 79 15.79 7.66 -7.85
N GLU A 80 16.35 6.99 -6.84
CA GLU A 80 17.57 6.21 -6.98
C GLU A 80 17.30 4.83 -7.57
N ARG A 81 17.95 4.51 -8.69
CA ARG A 81 17.70 3.26 -9.41
C ARG A 81 17.99 2.02 -8.55
N ASP A 82 19.13 2.01 -7.87
CA ASP A 82 19.51 0.82 -7.07
C ASP A 82 18.56 0.60 -5.91
N GLU A 83 18.12 1.69 -5.27
CA GLU A 83 17.15 1.64 -4.19
C GLU A 83 15.79 1.15 -4.72
N TRP A 84 15.38 1.64 -5.89
CA TRP A 84 14.16 1.20 -6.54
C TRP A 84 14.18 -0.30 -6.85
N GLN A 85 15.31 -0.80 -7.39
CA GLN A 85 15.45 -2.22 -7.71
C GLN A 85 15.37 -3.08 -6.44
N ARG A 86 16.00 -2.65 -5.36
CA ARG A 86 15.92 -3.36 -4.08
C ARG A 86 14.50 -3.34 -3.52
N ALA A 87 13.81 -2.21 -3.66
CA ALA A 87 12.42 -2.10 -3.22
C ALA A 87 11.50 -3.04 -4.00
N CYS A 88 11.67 -3.13 -5.31
CA CYS A 88 10.90 -4.06 -6.14
C CYS A 88 11.15 -5.52 -5.73
N ALA A 89 12.39 -5.88 -5.45
CA ALA A 89 12.73 -7.23 -4.99
C ALA A 89 12.06 -7.54 -3.64
N LYS A 90 12.02 -6.58 -2.74
CA LYS A 90 11.34 -6.73 -1.45
C LYS A 90 9.84 -6.96 -1.61
N MET A 91 9.21 -6.30 -2.57
CA MET A 91 7.79 -6.49 -2.84
C MET A 91 7.49 -7.94 -3.22
N GLU A 92 8.31 -8.51 -4.10
CA GLU A 92 8.11 -9.90 -4.50
C GLU A 92 8.35 -10.86 -3.35
N LEU A 93 9.38 -10.63 -2.55
CA LEU A 93 9.66 -11.46 -1.37
C LEU A 93 8.54 -11.37 -0.33
N ALA A 94 7.87 -10.23 -0.24
CA ALA A 94 6.76 -10.04 0.69
C ALA A 94 5.45 -10.67 0.20
N GLY A 95 5.43 -11.20 -1.01
CA GLY A 95 4.27 -11.91 -1.54
C GLY A 95 3.43 -11.10 -2.53
N PHE A 96 3.83 -9.88 -2.87
CA PHE A 96 3.13 -9.12 -3.90
C PHE A 96 3.38 -9.75 -5.27
N THR A 97 2.38 -9.68 -6.13
CA THR A 97 2.46 -10.22 -7.49
C THR A 97 2.74 -9.10 -8.48
N PRO A 98 3.85 -9.17 -9.25
CA PRO A 98 4.06 -8.20 -10.34
C PRO A 98 2.96 -8.34 -11.38
N VAL A 99 2.41 -7.21 -11.82
CA VAL A 99 1.36 -7.19 -12.83
C VAL A 99 1.67 -6.09 -13.85
N SER A 100 1.14 -6.24 -15.07
CA SER A 100 1.18 -5.17 -16.06
C SER A 100 0.18 -4.11 -15.66
N SER A 101 0.56 -2.84 -15.77
CA SER A 101 -0.36 -1.74 -15.47
C SER A 101 -1.46 -1.66 -16.50
N PHE A 102 -2.65 -1.25 -16.08
CA PHE A 102 -3.72 -0.95 -17.03
C PHE A 102 -3.33 0.25 -17.90
N ASN A 103 -2.76 1.30 -17.29
CA ASN A 103 -2.22 2.44 -18.01
C ASN A 103 -0.73 2.17 -18.26
N PRO A 104 -0.30 2.00 -19.53
CA PRO A 104 1.10 1.69 -19.85
C PRO A 104 2.11 2.72 -19.36
N TYR A 105 1.66 3.92 -19.05
CA TYR A 105 2.52 4.95 -18.49
C TYR A 105 3.31 4.45 -17.28
N TRP A 106 2.66 3.65 -16.42
CA TRP A 106 3.28 3.17 -15.20
C TRP A 106 4.31 2.06 -15.43
N ASP A 107 4.35 1.48 -16.62
CA ASP A 107 5.35 0.46 -16.97
C ASP A 107 6.61 1.06 -17.60
N VAL A 108 6.59 2.35 -17.96
CA VAL A 108 7.74 3.00 -18.62
C VAL A 108 8.91 3.17 -17.64
N SER A 109 8.65 3.68 -16.45
CA SER A 109 9.68 3.91 -15.43
C SER A 109 9.33 3.29 -14.09
N GLY A 110 8.37 2.37 -14.06
CA GLY A 110 7.90 1.79 -12.83
C GLY A 110 7.55 0.33 -12.96
N ARG A 111 7.21 -0.25 -11.83
CA ARG A 111 6.66 -1.60 -11.75
C ARG A 111 5.43 -1.58 -10.85
N THR A 112 4.42 -2.32 -11.25
CA THR A 112 3.16 -2.42 -10.52
C THR A 112 3.05 -3.77 -9.84
N PHE A 113 2.63 -3.74 -8.60
CA PHE A 113 2.47 -4.94 -7.77
C PHE A 113 1.06 -4.99 -7.20
N ALA A 114 0.48 -6.19 -7.18
CA ALA A 114 -0.83 -6.41 -6.59
C ALA A 114 -0.69 -7.20 -5.29
N ASP A 115 -1.46 -6.81 -4.27
CA ASP A 115 -1.54 -7.61 -3.05
C ASP A 115 -2.59 -8.71 -3.22
N ASP A 116 -2.85 -9.50 -2.16
CA ASP A 116 -3.77 -10.63 -2.23
C ASP A 116 -5.23 -10.21 -2.38
N ASP A 117 -5.54 -8.97 -2.10
CA ASP A 117 -6.87 -8.40 -2.30
C ASP A 117 -6.96 -7.61 -3.61
N SER A 118 -5.92 -7.68 -4.44
CA SER A 118 -5.81 -6.99 -5.73
C SER A 118 -5.66 -5.47 -5.66
N TYR A 119 -5.36 -4.94 -4.48
CA TYR A 119 -4.93 -3.54 -4.40
C TYR A 119 -3.56 -3.41 -5.05
N ARG A 120 -3.36 -2.31 -5.77
CA ARG A 120 -2.14 -2.12 -6.56
C ARG A 120 -1.25 -1.02 -6.01
N VAL A 121 0.06 -1.27 -6.06
CA VAL A 121 1.10 -0.32 -5.67
C VAL A 121 2.07 -0.20 -6.84
N VAL A 122 2.33 1.02 -7.27
CA VAL A 122 3.34 1.30 -8.29
C VAL A 122 4.58 1.84 -7.61
N LEU A 123 5.73 1.22 -7.88
CA LEU A 123 7.03 1.73 -7.48
C LEU A 123 7.63 2.41 -8.71
N GLN A 124 7.71 3.73 -8.69
CA GLN A 124 8.10 4.54 -9.83
C GLN A 124 9.54 5.01 -9.65
N ASN A 125 10.41 4.66 -10.60
CA ASN A 125 11.83 5.07 -10.56
C ASN A 125 11.97 6.47 -11.14
N ARG A 126 11.46 7.44 -10.40
CA ARG A 126 11.49 8.86 -10.76
C ARG A 126 11.39 9.72 -9.52
N SER A 127 11.80 10.98 -9.66
CA SER A 127 11.43 12.01 -8.71
C SER A 127 10.09 12.59 -9.13
N TRP A 128 9.29 12.99 -8.16
CA TRP A 128 8.08 13.74 -8.48
C TRP A 128 8.46 15.17 -8.84
N SER A 129 7.84 15.68 -9.89
CA SER A 129 7.98 17.06 -10.30
C SER A 129 6.65 17.54 -10.90
N SER A 130 6.26 18.76 -10.59
CA SER A 130 5.05 19.35 -11.14
C SER A 130 5.26 19.96 -12.53
N VAL A 131 6.46 19.85 -13.07
CA VAL A 131 6.80 20.46 -14.37
C VAL A 131 7.07 19.42 -15.41
#